data_8e7ecbfa61e803e06699d24686feb10a
#
_entry.id   8e7ecbfa61e803e06699d24686feb10a
#
_cell.length_a   1.000
_cell.length_b   1.000
_cell.length_c   1.000
_cell.angle_alpha   90.00
_cell.angle_beta   90.00
_cell.angle_gamma   90.00
#
_symmetry.space_group_name_H-M   'P 1'
#
loop_
_entity.id
_entity.type
_entity.pdbx_description
1 polymer ?
#
loop_
_entity_poly.entity_id
_entity_poly.type
_entity_poly.pdbx_seq_one_letter_code
_entity_poly.pdbx_strand_id
1 'polypeptide(L)'
;MKQKNIDEMYMRRCLQLAKNGRLLAKPNPMVGAVIVSSDGNIIGEGYHVRYGEGHAEVNAFRSVRPKDENLLCEATIYVSLEPCSHYGKTPPCADLIVRKGIRRMVCGCVDPFSAVQGRGIEHIRKAGIDVTVGVLEHECLMLNREFIVRNTENRPYILLKWAQTANGFIGYSHITSDIKATLQISNAVTKMLVHKLRAEYDAILVGRNTEELEHPRLTVREWNGKNPQKIVLSSTYKNNGFVDEVLYVNSLQQLIETINQRNNTEQKICSLIVEGGAHTLQSFIDAGLWDEIRIETAPFTISNGIAAPHLPNNIDIVKKEFYGNTIVTYKRL
;
A
#
# COMPACT_ATOMS: atom_id res chain seq x y z
N MET A 1 2.46 10.72 -32.73
CA MET A 1 1.89 10.79 -31.36
C MET A 1 2.54 11.96 -30.65
N LYS A 2 1.81 12.76 -29.81
CA LYS A 2 2.46 13.83 -29.03
C LYS A 2 3.39 13.23 -27.98
N GLN A 3 4.55 13.86 -27.69
CA GLN A 3 5.53 13.36 -26.73
C GLN A 3 4.91 12.98 -25.37
N LYS A 4 3.98 13.81 -24.86
CA LYS A 4 3.24 13.53 -23.63
C LYS A 4 2.55 12.15 -23.64
N ASN A 5 1.89 11.78 -24.74
CA ASN A 5 1.20 10.48 -24.83
C ASN A 5 2.18 9.30 -24.87
N ILE A 6 3.36 9.50 -25.43
CA ILE A 6 4.44 8.50 -25.45
C ILE A 6 4.97 8.31 -24.02
N ASP A 7 5.25 9.41 -23.31
CA ASP A 7 5.75 9.38 -21.95
C ASP A 7 4.73 8.71 -21.00
N GLU A 8 3.44 9.02 -21.13
CA GLU A 8 2.39 8.36 -20.35
C GLU A 8 2.30 6.85 -20.66
N MET A 9 2.46 6.44 -21.90
CA MET A 9 2.42 5.02 -22.30
C MET A 9 3.52 4.22 -21.58
N TYR A 10 4.77 4.69 -21.62
CA TYR A 10 5.87 3.99 -20.96
C TYR A 10 5.81 4.12 -19.43
N MET A 11 5.30 5.23 -18.89
CA MET A 11 5.07 5.37 -17.44
C MET A 11 3.99 4.39 -16.95
N ARG A 12 2.91 4.15 -17.73
CA ARG A 12 1.94 3.08 -17.41
C ARG A 12 2.60 1.71 -17.36
N ARG A 13 3.59 1.46 -18.24
CA ARG A 13 4.38 0.22 -18.18
C ARG A 13 5.22 0.14 -16.91
N CYS A 14 5.87 1.23 -16.49
CA CYS A 14 6.56 1.29 -15.20
C CYS A 14 5.62 0.96 -14.02
N LEU A 15 4.41 1.53 -14.00
CA LEU A 15 3.40 1.26 -12.98
C LEU A 15 2.93 -0.21 -12.97
N GLN A 16 2.80 -0.84 -14.15
CA GLN A 16 2.48 -2.27 -14.26
C GLN A 16 3.58 -3.14 -13.65
N LEU A 17 4.84 -2.87 -14.00
CA LEU A 17 6.00 -3.58 -13.47
C LEU A 17 6.13 -3.41 -11.94
N ALA A 18 5.98 -2.18 -11.45
CA ALA A 18 6.09 -1.84 -10.03
C ALA A 18 5.15 -2.66 -9.15
N LYS A 19 3.91 -2.92 -9.59
CA LYS A 19 2.90 -3.71 -8.86
C LYS A 19 3.36 -5.13 -8.53
N ASN A 20 4.30 -5.70 -9.30
CA ASN A 20 4.85 -7.02 -9.00
C ASN A 20 5.69 -7.05 -7.71
N GLY A 21 6.19 -5.89 -7.25
CA GLY A 21 6.91 -5.76 -5.98
C GLY A 21 6.02 -5.73 -4.73
N ARG A 22 4.68 -5.73 -4.85
CA ARG A 22 3.73 -5.47 -3.76
C ARG A 22 3.96 -6.26 -2.48
N LEU A 23 4.31 -7.54 -2.59
CA LEU A 23 4.45 -8.43 -1.44
C LEU A 23 5.87 -8.47 -0.86
N LEU A 24 6.89 -8.16 -1.64
CA LEU A 24 8.29 -8.41 -1.26
C LEU A 24 9.17 -7.14 -1.21
N ALA A 25 8.76 -6.05 -1.85
CA ALA A 25 9.54 -4.80 -1.85
C ALA A 25 9.50 -4.07 -0.50
N LYS A 26 8.42 -4.25 0.28
CA LYS A 26 8.24 -3.61 1.59
C LYS A 26 9.43 -3.85 2.53
N PRO A 27 9.83 -2.85 3.31
CA PRO A 27 9.23 -1.51 3.51
C PRO A 27 9.61 -0.47 2.46
N ASN A 28 10.34 -0.85 1.39
CA ASN A 28 10.68 0.04 0.29
C ASN A 28 9.45 0.29 -0.61
N PRO A 29 9.44 1.41 -1.36
CA PRO A 29 8.37 1.69 -2.32
C PRO A 29 8.38 0.70 -3.50
N MET A 30 7.23 0.51 -4.10
CA MET A 30 7.08 -0.18 -5.36
C MET A 30 7.55 0.73 -6.50
N VAL A 31 8.63 0.37 -7.18
CA VAL A 31 9.18 1.13 -8.29
C VAL A 31 9.30 0.25 -9.51
N GLY A 32 8.99 0.81 -10.67
CA GLY A 32 9.20 0.20 -11.97
C GLY A 32 10.01 1.14 -12.87
N ALA A 33 10.88 0.56 -13.69
CA ALA A 33 11.70 1.28 -14.64
C ALA A 33 11.66 0.63 -16.03
N VAL A 34 11.67 1.45 -17.06
CA VAL A 34 11.66 1.03 -18.48
C VAL A 34 12.69 1.85 -19.24
N ILE A 35 13.53 1.20 -20.04
CA ILE A 35 14.53 1.85 -20.90
C ILE A 35 14.08 1.69 -22.36
N VAL A 36 13.98 2.81 -23.06
CA VAL A 36 13.45 2.89 -24.42
C VAL A 36 14.49 3.51 -25.34
N SER A 37 14.82 2.85 -26.42
CA SER A 37 15.72 3.34 -27.47
C SER A 37 15.11 4.50 -28.27
N SER A 38 15.91 5.21 -29.06
CA SER A 38 15.46 6.37 -29.85
C SER A 38 14.41 6.01 -30.92
N ASP A 39 14.35 4.77 -31.36
CA ASP A 39 13.33 4.24 -32.27
C ASP A 39 12.03 3.76 -31.58
N GLY A 40 11.92 3.92 -30.26
CA GLY A 40 10.72 3.61 -29.48
C GLY A 40 10.61 2.16 -29.01
N ASN A 41 11.67 1.35 -29.16
CA ASN A 41 11.67 -0.03 -28.67
C ASN A 41 12.08 -0.09 -27.19
N ILE A 42 11.38 -0.91 -26.41
CA ILE A 42 11.80 -1.22 -25.02
C ILE A 42 13.02 -2.14 -25.10
N ILE A 43 14.16 -1.68 -24.59
CA ILE A 43 15.42 -2.42 -24.54
C ILE A 43 15.78 -2.93 -23.14
N GLY A 44 15.11 -2.41 -22.09
CA GLY A 44 15.28 -2.87 -20.73
C GLY A 44 14.06 -2.57 -19.86
N GLU A 45 13.75 -3.48 -18.96
CA GLU A 45 12.64 -3.35 -17.99
C GLU A 45 13.04 -3.92 -16.64
N GLY A 46 12.56 -3.29 -15.56
CA GLY A 46 12.81 -3.77 -14.21
C GLY A 46 11.82 -3.22 -13.20
N TYR A 47 11.74 -3.87 -12.07
CA TYR A 47 11.02 -3.38 -10.90
C TYR A 47 11.78 -3.76 -9.62
N HIS A 48 11.47 -3.10 -8.52
CA HIS A 48 12.04 -3.48 -7.22
C HIS A 48 11.39 -4.77 -6.73
N VAL A 49 12.12 -5.89 -6.85
CA VAL A 49 11.59 -7.24 -6.61
C VAL A 49 11.41 -7.51 -5.14
N ARG A 50 12.47 -7.25 -4.33
CA ARG A 50 12.53 -7.58 -2.91
C ARG A 50 13.38 -6.58 -2.13
N TYR A 51 12.99 -6.31 -0.88
CA TYR A 51 13.77 -5.52 0.05
C TYR A 51 15.22 -6.03 0.17
N GLY A 52 16.18 -5.10 0.07
CA GLY A 52 17.60 -5.40 0.13
C GLY A 52 18.24 -5.84 -1.19
N GLU A 53 17.45 -6.07 -2.25
CA GLU A 53 17.92 -6.37 -3.60
C GLU A 53 18.00 -5.12 -4.49
N GLY A 54 18.40 -5.29 -5.75
CA GLY A 54 18.53 -4.19 -6.71
C GLY A 54 17.23 -3.42 -6.92
N HIS A 55 17.33 -2.10 -7.01
CA HIS A 55 16.21 -1.22 -7.33
C HIS A 55 15.75 -1.43 -8.79
N ALA A 56 14.61 -0.83 -9.15
CA ALA A 56 14.00 -0.98 -10.47
C ALA A 56 14.96 -0.60 -11.60
N GLU A 57 15.70 0.50 -11.43
CA GLU A 57 16.67 1.01 -12.41
C GLU A 57 17.82 0.00 -12.61
N VAL A 58 18.35 -0.55 -11.51
CA VAL A 58 19.39 -1.58 -11.56
C VAL A 58 18.91 -2.79 -12.34
N ASN A 59 17.68 -3.25 -12.08
CA ASN A 59 17.10 -4.39 -12.74
C ASN A 59 16.77 -4.09 -14.22
N ALA A 60 16.33 -2.86 -14.54
CA ALA A 60 16.11 -2.43 -15.91
C ALA A 60 17.42 -2.44 -16.72
N PHE A 61 18.52 -1.88 -16.20
CA PHE A 61 19.82 -1.93 -16.87
C PHE A 61 20.38 -3.35 -17.00
N ARG A 62 20.17 -4.22 -16.01
CA ARG A 62 20.60 -5.63 -16.09
C ARG A 62 19.83 -6.43 -17.16
N SER A 63 18.63 -6.02 -17.50
CA SER A 63 17.81 -6.69 -18.52
C SER A 63 18.16 -6.25 -19.96
N VAL A 64 18.96 -5.19 -20.14
CA VAL A 64 19.44 -4.76 -21.45
C VAL A 64 20.36 -5.83 -22.02
N ARG A 65 20.07 -6.26 -23.24
CA ARG A 65 20.89 -7.27 -23.92
C ARG A 65 22.22 -6.67 -24.38
N PRO A 66 23.32 -7.42 -24.40
CA PRO A 66 24.65 -6.91 -24.81
C PRO A 66 24.64 -6.21 -26.19
N LYS A 67 23.84 -6.70 -27.15
CA LYS A 67 23.72 -6.10 -28.50
C LYS A 67 23.01 -4.74 -28.50
N ASP A 68 22.27 -4.40 -27.45
CA ASP A 68 21.47 -3.16 -27.34
C ASP A 68 22.17 -2.12 -26.42
N GLU A 69 23.33 -2.45 -25.80
CA GLU A 69 24.02 -1.56 -24.88
C GLU A 69 24.48 -0.25 -25.53
N ASN A 70 24.87 -0.29 -26.82
CA ASN A 70 25.24 0.89 -27.58
C ASN A 70 24.08 1.88 -27.81
N LEU A 71 22.84 1.44 -27.63
CA LEU A 71 21.65 2.29 -27.77
C LEU A 71 21.38 3.14 -26.54
N LEU A 72 22.03 2.86 -25.39
CA LEU A 72 21.78 3.55 -24.13
C LEU A 72 22.06 5.05 -24.21
N CYS A 73 23.08 5.49 -24.94
CA CYS A 73 23.46 6.91 -25.05
C CYS A 73 22.39 7.78 -25.75
N GLU A 74 21.47 7.18 -26.51
CA GLU A 74 20.35 7.85 -27.16
C GLU A 74 19.01 7.48 -26.50
N ALA A 75 19.01 6.62 -25.48
CA ALA A 75 17.81 6.09 -24.86
C ALA A 75 17.17 7.04 -23.86
N THR A 76 15.90 6.82 -23.58
CA THR A 76 15.14 7.42 -22.47
C THR A 76 14.87 6.37 -21.41
N ILE A 77 15.18 6.68 -20.15
CA ILE A 77 14.73 5.88 -19.00
C ILE A 77 13.48 6.50 -18.37
N TYR A 78 12.47 5.67 -18.15
CA TYR A 78 11.25 5.99 -17.40
C TYR A 78 11.32 5.34 -16.04
N VAL A 79 11.03 6.08 -14.98
CA VAL A 79 11.02 5.58 -13.59
C VAL A 79 9.78 6.11 -12.87
N SER A 80 9.01 5.24 -12.20
CA SER A 80 7.77 5.65 -11.55
C SER A 80 7.95 6.49 -10.28
N LEU A 81 9.16 6.50 -9.68
CA LEU A 81 9.52 7.28 -8.51
C LEU A 81 10.93 7.84 -8.69
N GLU A 82 11.22 8.99 -8.09
CA GLU A 82 12.54 9.61 -8.11
C GLU A 82 13.66 8.62 -7.77
N PRO A 83 14.74 8.51 -8.60
CA PRO A 83 15.89 7.68 -8.32
C PRO A 83 16.60 8.11 -7.04
N CYS A 84 16.96 7.15 -6.19
CA CYS A 84 17.66 7.43 -4.93
C CYS A 84 19.00 8.12 -5.17
N SER A 85 19.35 9.07 -4.27
CA SER A 85 20.59 9.89 -4.32
C SER A 85 21.53 9.63 -3.15
N HIS A 86 21.15 8.80 -2.17
CA HIS A 86 21.95 8.50 -0.99
C HIS A 86 22.63 7.13 -1.11
N TYR A 87 23.82 7.02 -0.54
CA TYR A 87 24.52 5.76 -0.41
C TYR A 87 23.89 4.92 0.69
N GLY A 88 23.33 3.76 0.29
CA GLY A 88 22.83 2.75 1.19
C GLY A 88 23.70 1.48 1.11
N LYS A 89 23.06 0.31 1.05
CA LYS A 89 23.76 -0.97 0.79
C LYS A 89 24.34 -1.04 -0.63
N THR A 90 23.83 -0.23 -1.54
CA THR A 90 24.28 -0.13 -2.95
C THR A 90 24.47 1.34 -3.32
N PRO A 91 25.30 1.63 -4.36
CA PRO A 91 25.43 2.99 -4.89
C PRO A 91 24.07 3.54 -5.36
N PRO A 92 23.89 4.88 -5.33
CA PRO A 92 22.64 5.52 -5.75
C PRO A 92 22.25 5.20 -7.19
N CYS A 93 20.93 5.06 -7.43
CA CYS A 93 20.42 4.87 -8.79
C CYS A 93 20.64 6.09 -9.69
N ALA A 94 20.65 7.29 -9.11
CA ALA A 94 20.99 8.53 -9.84
C ALA A 94 22.40 8.45 -10.44
N ASP A 95 23.41 7.99 -9.69
CA ASP A 95 24.77 7.77 -10.17
C ASP A 95 24.84 6.69 -11.26
N LEU A 96 24.02 5.64 -11.14
CA LEU A 96 23.95 4.59 -12.15
C LEU A 96 23.43 5.13 -13.50
N ILE A 97 22.35 5.93 -13.46
CA ILE A 97 21.77 6.55 -14.66
C ILE A 97 22.79 7.45 -15.37
N VAL A 98 23.48 8.32 -14.58
CA VAL A 98 24.55 9.19 -15.12
C VAL A 98 25.67 8.38 -15.74
N ARG A 99 26.18 7.37 -15.03
CA ARG A 99 27.28 6.52 -15.51
C ARG A 99 26.94 5.72 -16.77
N LYS A 100 25.66 5.34 -16.94
CA LYS A 100 25.18 4.63 -18.14
C LYS A 100 24.97 5.55 -19.36
N GLY A 101 25.12 6.86 -19.19
CA GLY A 101 25.08 7.83 -20.28
C GLY A 101 23.72 7.97 -20.94
N ILE A 102 22.63 7.77 -20.18
CA ILE A 102 21.26 7.93 -20.69
C ILE A 102 21.04 9.38 -21.15
N ARG A 103 20.41 9.57 -22.30
CA ARG A 103 20.14 10.89 -22.88
C ARG A 103 19.03 11.65 -22.14
N ARG A 104 17.96 10.94 -21.76
CA ARG A 104 16.76 11.52 -21.15
C ARG A 104 16.21 10.65 -20.05
N MET A 105 15.71 11.26 -18.98
CA MET A 105 14.95 10.60 -17.93
C MET A 105 13.54 11.17 -17.81
N VAL A 106 12.55 10.30 -17.65
CA VAL A 106 11.17 10.67 -17.32
C VAL A 106 10.81 10.05 -15.97
N CYS A 107 10.48 10.92 -15.01
CA CYS A 107 10.13 10.54 -13.65
C CYS A 107 8.64 10.71 -13.42
N GLY A 108 7.98 9.72 -12.81
CA GLY A 108 6.57 9.76 -12.47
C GLY A 108 6.27 10.77 -11.37
N CYS A 109 6.89 10.62 -10.22
CA CYS A 109 6.74 11.56 -9.10
C CYS A 109 8.05 11.73 -8.33
N VAL A 110 8.17 12.87 -7.65
CA VAL A 110 9.26 13.14 -6.70
C VAL A 110 9.06 12.27 -5.46
N ASP A 111 10.15 11.79 -4.85
CA ASP A 111 10.05 11.11 -3.56
C ASP A 111 9.75 12.15 -2.46
N PRO A 112 8.62 12.05 -1.76
CA PRO A 112 8.25 13.02 -0.72
C PRO A 112 9.10 12.89 0.55
N PHE A 113 9.92 11.85 0.66
CA PHE A 113 10.81 11.68 1.81
C PHE A 113 11.91 12.75 1.79
N SER A 114 11.95 13.60 2.83
CA SER A 114 12.79 14.81 2.90
C SER A 114 14.29 14.58 2.67
N ALA A 115 14.79 13.37 2.94
CA ALA A 115 16.19 13.02 2.72
C ALA A 115 16.53 12.80 1.23
N VAL A 116 15.55 12.59 0.37
CA VAL A 116 15.71 12.31 -1.07
C VAL A 116 15.16 13.44 -1.93
N GLN A 117 14.10 14.05 -1.51
CA GLN A 117 13.24 15.01 -2.21
C GLN A 117 13.97 15.92 -3.22
N GLY A 118 13.86 15.61 -4.50
CA GLY A 118 14.43 16.36 -5.61
C GLY A 118 15.94 16.19 -5.83
N ARG A 119 16.69 15.59 -4.89
CA ARG A 119 18.16 15.50 -4.97
C ARG A 119 18.65 14.57 -6.08
N GLY A 120 17.97 13.46 -6.30
CA GLY A 120 18.28 12.52 -7.37
C GLY A 120 18.04 13.15 -8.74
N ILE A 121 16.92 13.83 -8.90
CA ILE A 121 16.54 14.57 -10.12
C ILE A 121 17.57 15.69 -10.39
N GLU A 122 17.93 16.47 -9.36
CA GLU A 122 18.89 17.55 -9.48
C GLU A 122 20.29 17.04 -9.87
N HIS A 123 20.74 15.94 -9.26
CA HIS A 123 22.00 15.30 -9.60
C HIS A 123 22.07 14.88 -11.07
N ILE A 124 21.01 14.25 -11.58
CA ILE A 124 20.92 13.81 -12.96
C ILE A 124 20.88 15.00 -13.94
N ARG A 125 20.15 16.09 -13.59
CA ARG A 125 20.15 17.32 -14.38
C ARG A 125 21.52 18.00 -14.44
N LYS A 126 22.26 18.05 -13.32
CA LYS A 126 23.62 18.60 -13.27
C LYS A 126 24.62 17.82 -14.15
N ALA A 127 24.35 16.55 -14.39
CA ALA A 127 25.14 15.74 -15.33
C ALA A 127 24.78 15.96 -16.80
N GLY A 128 23.85 16.89 -17.14
CA GLY A 128 23.47 17.23 -18.50
C GLY A 128 22.39 16.35 -19.10
N ILE A 129 21.74 15.49 -18.31
CA ILE A 129 20.63 14.64 -18.77
C ILE A 129 19.33 15.45 -18.76
N ASP A 130 18.54 15.37 -19.85
CA ASP A 130 17.20 15.98 -19.90
C ASP A 130 16.22 15.24 -18.98
N VAL A 131 15.55 15.97 -18.06
CA VAL A 131 14.69 15.36 -17.04
C VAL A 131 13.30 15.98 -17.06
N THR A 132 12.31 15.15 -17.43
CA THR A 132 10.88 15.44 -17.30
C THR A 132 10.33 14.81 -16.02
N VAL A 133 9.53 15.54 -15.24
CA VAL A 133 8.94 15.07 -13.97
C VAL A 133 7.43 15.26 -14.00
N GLY A 134 6.67 14.41 -13.27
CA GLY A 134 5.24 14.55 -13.07
C GLY A 134 4.38 13.80 -14.10
N VAL A 135 4.96 12.83 -14.81
CA VAL A 135 4.19 12.02 -15.78
C VAL A 135 3.40 10.95 -15.04
N LEU A 136 2.06 11.03 -15.09
CA LEU A 136 1.14 10.21 -14.27
C LEU A 136 1.45 10.31 -12.78
N GLU A 137 1.74 11.51 -12.30
CA GLU A 137 2.17 11.76 -10.93
C GLU A 137 1.18 11.21 -9.91
N HIS A 138 -0.11 11.49 -10.11
CA HIS A 138 -1.16 11.00 -9.21
C HIS A 138 -1.15 9.48 -9.09
N GLU A 139 -1.09 8.75 -10.20
CA GLU A 139 -1.06 7.28 -10.22
C GLU A 139 0.22 6.73 -9.56
N CYS A 140 1.35 7.40 -9.75
CA CYS A 140 2.63 7.04 -9.12
C CYS A 140 2.60 7.21 -7.60
N LEU A 141 2.06 8.34 -7.11
CA LEU A 141 1.85 8.61 -5.68
C LEU A 141 0.86 7.60 -5.08
N MET A 142 -0.26 7.35 -5.76
CA MET A 142 -1.28 6.40 -5.31
C MET A 142 -0.75 4.97 -5.20
N LEU A 143 0.15 4.55 -6.10
CA LEU A 143 0.78 3.24 -6.00
C LEU A 143 1.57 3.09 -4.70
N ASN A 144 2.24 4.15 -4.26
CA ASN A 144 3.13 4.17 -3.10
C ASN A 144 2.55 4.87 -1.86
N ARG A 145 1.22 5.04 -1.79
CA ARG A 145 0.53 5.77 -0.71
C ARG A 145 0.90 5.29 0.70
N GLU A 146 1.09 3.97 0.89
CA GLU A 146 1.49 3.39 2.17
C GLU A 146 2.89 3.86 2.59
N PHE A 147 3.84 3.84 1.65
CA PHE A 147 5.19 4.35 1.85
C PHE A 147 5.18 5.87 2.12
N ILE A 148 4.39 6.62 1.35
CA ILE A 148 4.30 8.08 1.46
C ILE A 148 3.76 8.48 2.83
N VAL A 149 2.57 8.01 3.24
CA VAL A 149 1.96 8.32 4.54
C VAL A 149 2.92 7.93 5.68
N ARG A 150 3.57 6.77 5.57
CA ARG A 150 4.51 6.34 6.58
C ARG A 150 5.68 7.31 6.79
N ASN A 151 6.22 7.87 5.71
CA ASN A 151 7.39 8.73 5.77
C ASN A 151 7.06 10.22 5.95
N THR A 152 5.84 10.67 5.59
CA THR A 152 5.43 12.08 5.73
C THR A 152 4.65 12.34 7.02
N GLU A 153 3.82 11.38 7.48
CA GLU A 153 2.94 11.55 8.63
C GLU A 153 3.37 10.75 9.87
N ASN A 154 4.45 9.99 9.77
CA ASN A 154 4.99 9.17 10.85
C ASN A 154 3.96 8.24 11.50
N ARG A 155 3.06 7.67 10.69
CA ARG A 155 2.05 6.69 11.06
C ARG A 155 1.86 5.66 9.94
N PRO A 156 1.27 4.47 10.19
CA PRO A 156 0.91 3.57 9.11
C PRO A 156 -0.21 4.16 8.25
N TYR A 157 -0.31 3.73 7.00
CA TYR A 157 -1.50 3.89 6.18
C TYR A 157 -2.64 3.02 6.71
N ILE A 158 -3.80 3.60 7.00
CA ILE A 158 -4.89 2.91 7.71
C ILE A 158 -6.09 2.72 6.81
N LEU A 159 -6.45 1.45 6.58
CA LEU A 159 -7.68 1.03 5.92
C LEU A 159 -8.69 0.57 6.97
N LEU A 160 -9.82 1.26 7.09
CA LEU A 160 -10.98 0.76 7.82
C LEU A 160 -11.81 -0.14 6.90
N LYS A 161 -12.10 -1.37 7.34
CA LYS A 161 -12.82 -2.33 6.51
C LYS A 161 -13.89 -3.05 7.31
N TRP A 162 -15.12 -3.07 6.78
CA TRP A 162 -16.18 -3.93 7.32
C TRP A 162 -17.08 -4.48 6.21
N ALA A 163 -17.86 -5.48 6.58
CA ALA A 163 -18.95 -6.00 5.78
C ALA A 163 -20.28 -5.73 6.50
N GLN A 164 -21.31 -5.40 5.75
CA GLN A 164 -22.65 -5.08 6.28
C GLN A 164 -23.77 -5.66 5.41
N THR A 165 -24.94 -5.84 5.99
CA THR A 165 -26.18 -6.14 5.28
C THR A 165 -26.68 -4.93 4.50
N ALA A 166 -27.67 -5.10 3.61
CA ALA A 166 -28.26 -3.99 2.83
C ALA A 166 -28.87 -2.90 3.71
N ASN A 167 -29.31 -3.22 4.94
CA ASN A 167 -29.83 -2.28 5.91
C ASN A 167 -28.84 -1.89 7.02
N GLY A 168 -27.53 -2.08 6.78
CA GLY A 168 -26.45 -1.47 7.58
C GLY A 168 -26.09 -2.18 8.88
N PHE A 169 -26.33 -3.48 9.02
CA PHE A 169 -25.89 -4.25 10.18
C PHE A 169 -24.63 -5.06 9.89
N ILE A 170 -23.69 -5.10 10.84
CA ILE A 170 -22.39 -5.80 10.73
C ILE A 170 -22.34 -7.12 11.51
N GLY A 171 -23.33 -7.39 12.35
CA GLY A 171 -23.42 -8.60 13.17
C GLY A 171 -24.75 -8.67 13.90
N TYR A 172 -25.03 -9.80 14.57
CA TYR A 172 -26.21 -9.95 15.41
C TYR A 172 -26.02 -9.21 16.76
N SER A 173 -27.11 -8.61 17.30
CA SER A 173 -27.08 -7.85 18.57
C SER A 173 -26.97 -8.73 19.82
N HIS A 174 -27.35 -10.00 19.73
CA HIS A 174 -27.30 -10.95 20.84
C HIS A 174 -26.62 -12.24 20.39
N ILE A 175 -25.36 -12.42 20.81
CA ILE A 175 -24.69 -13.70 20.83
C ILE A 175 -24.97 -14.28 22.22
N THR A 176 -25.97 -15.16 22.34
CA THR A 176 -26.15 -15.96 23.55
C THR A 176 -25.18 -17.14 23.49
N SER A 177 -24.81 -17.71 24.67
CA SER A 177 -23.96 -18.90 24.76
C SER A 177 -24.41 -20.06 23.87
N ASP A 178 -25.69 -20.11 23.52
CA ASP A 178 -26.32 -21.16 22.73
C ASP A 178 -26.43 -20.87 21.23
N ILE A 179 -26.22 -19.61 20.80
CA ILE A 179 -26.29 -19.18 19.40
C ILE A 179 -24.96 -18.51 19.02
N LYS A 180 -23.93 -19.31 18.71
CA LYS A 180 -22.68 -18.86 18.10
C LYS A 180 -22.83 -18.65 16.57
N ALA A 181 -23.95 -18.12 16.13
CA ALA A 181 -24.15 -17.86 14.70
C ALA A 181 -23.47 -16.55 14.30
N THR A 182 -22.29 -16.65 13.72
CA THR A 182 -21.64 -15.51 13.05
C THR A 182 -22.46 -15.13 11.82
N LEU A 183 -22.83 -13.86 11.68
CA LEU A 183 -23.53 -13.36 10.50
C LEU A 183 -22.62 -13.46 9.27
N GLN A 184 -22.96 -14.38 8.36
CA GLN A 184 -22.20 -14.60 7.13
C GLN A 184 -22.59 -13.55 6.08
N ILE A 185 -21.85 -12.44 6.01
CA ILE A 185 -22.11 -11.34 5.06
C ILE A 185 -21.33 -11.56 3.77
N SER A 186 -20.03 -11.87 3.86
CA SER A 186 -19.16 -12.06 2.71
C SER A 186 -19.42 -13.39 2.00
N ASN A 187 -19.50 -13.35 0.67
CA ASN A 187 -19.53 -14.54 -0.18
C ASN A 187 -18.10 -15.08 -0.44
N ALA A 188 -17.99 -16.20 -1.17
CA ALA A 188 -16.69 -16.84 -1.42
C ALA A 188 -15.68 -15.92 -2.13
N VAL A 189 -16.12 -15.14 -3.12
CA VAL A 189 -15.25 -14.24 -3.88
C VAL A 189 -14.78 -13.07 -3.01
N THR A 190 -15.71 -12.41 -2.30
CA THR A 190 -15.36 -11.26 -1.45
C THR A 190 -14.50 -11.68 -0.26
N LYS A 191 -14.68 -12.90 0.27
CA LYS A 191 -13.83 -13.49 1.30
C LYS A 191 -12.41 -13.72 0.80
N MET A 192 -12.24 -14.27 -0.41
CA MET A 192 -10.92 -14.39 -1.05
C MET A 192 -10.24 -13.02 -1.20
N LEU A 193 -10.99 -11.97 -1.59
CA LEU A 193 -10.46 -10.59 -1.70
C LEU A 193 -10.04 -10.03 -0.34
N VAL A 194 -10.70 -10.39 0.77
CA VAL A 194 -10.25 -10.04 2.13
C VAL A 194 -8.91 -10.72 2.44
N HIS A 195 -8.74 -12.00 2.09
CA HIS A 195 -7.46 -12.69 2.26
C HIS A 195 -6.33 -12.07 1.43
N LYS A 196 -6.65 -11.57 0.22
CA LYS A 196 -5.71 -10.78 -0.59
C LYS A 196 -5.28 -9.51 0.13
N LEU A 197 -6.22 -8.73 0.68
CA LEU A 197 -5.91 -7.53 1.46
C LEU A 197 -5.01 -7.86 2.65
N ARG A 198 -5.30 -8.91 3.42
CA ARG A 198 -4.47 -9.35 4.54
C ARG A 198 -3.04 -9.70 4.12
N ALA A 199 -2.86 -10.29 2.93
CA ALA A 199 -1.54 -10.57 2.38
C ALA A 199 -0.76 -9.30 1.96
N GLU A 200 -1.48 -8.24 1.60
CA GLU A 200 -0.92 -6.98 1.11
C GLU A 200 -0.62 -5.97 2.24
N TYR A 201 -1.24 -6.11 3.42
CA TYR A 201 -1.05 -5.21 4.56
C TYR A 201 -0.10 -5.80 5.61
N ASP A 202 0.62 -4.94 6.34
CA ASP A 202 1.64 -5.36 7.31
C ASP A 202 1.02 -5.78 8.65
N ALA A 203 -0.10 -5.14 9.02
CA ALA A 203 -0.80 -5.43 10.27
C ALA A 203 -2.32 -5.43 10.11
N ILE A 204 -3.00 -6.12 11.03
CA ILE A 204 -4.45 -6.17 11.14
C ILE A 204 -4.87 -5.96 12.59
N LEU A 205 -5.84 -5.07 12.82
CA LEU A 205 -6.32 -4.71 14.15
C LEU A 205 -7.79 -5.06 14.32
N VAL A 206 -8.10 -5.63 15.49
CA VAL A 206 -9.46 -5.83 15.99
C VAL A 206 -9.61 -5.26 17.40
N GLY A 207 -10.83 -4.97 17.79
CA GLY A 207 -11.16 -4.57 19.16
C GLY A 207 -11.26 -5.79 20.07
N ARG A 208 -11.17 -5.55 21.39
CA ARG A 208 -11.27 -6.58 22.44
C ARG A 208 -12.49 -7.49 22.28
N ASN A 209 -13.69 -6.91 22.13
CA ASN A 209 -14.91 -7.70 22.04
C ASN A 209 -14.90 -8.68 20.86
N THR A 210 -14.39 -8.25 19.70
CA THR A 210 -14.20 -9.13 18.53
C THR A 210 -13.20 -10.25 18.85
N GLU A 211 -12.12 -9.94 19.54
CA GLU A 211 -11.13 -10.93 19.95
C GLU A 211 -11.70 -11.95 20.94
N GLU A 212 -12.37 -11.49 21.99
CA GLU A 212 -12.91 -12.36 23.05
C GLU A 212 -14.11 -13.19 22.63
N LEU A 213 -14.97 -12.67 21.74
CA LEU A 213 -16.19 -13.38 21.31
C LEU A 213 -15.98 -14.29 20.11
N GLU A 214 -15.15 -13.87 19.16
CA GLU A 214 -15.01 -14.56 17.88
C GLU A 214 -13.68 -15.30 17.73
N HIS A 215 -12.66 -14.95 18.51
CA HIS A 215 -11.27 -15.45 18.40
C HIS A 215 -10.82 -15.56 16.93
N PRO A 216 -10.91 -14.48 16.15
CA PRO A 216 -10.70 -14.55 14.72
C PRO A 216 -9.20 -14.81 14.42
N ARG A 217 -8.94 -15.79 13.55
CA ARG A 217 -7.56 -16.12 13.17
C ARG A 217 -6.85 -14.97 12.44
N LEU A 218 -7.57 -14.17 11.65
CA LEU A 218 -7.09 -13.03 10.86
C LEU A 218 -5.92 -13.36 9.91
N THR A 219 -5.73 -14.63 9.60
CA THR A 219 -4.63 -15.15 8.76
C THR A 219 -4.98 -15.14 7.29
N VAL A 220 -3.96 -15.28 6.45
CA VAL A 220 -4.07 -15.48 5.00
C VAL A 220 -4.21 -16.98 4.72
N ARG A 221 -5.35 -17.43 4.17
CA ARG A 221 -5.65 -18.84 3.87
C ARG A 221 -6.08 -19.06 2.42
N GLU A 222 -6.81 -18.10 1.85
CA GLU A 222 -7.39 -18.19 0.50
C GLU A 222 -6.63 -17.29 -0.51
N TRP A 223 -5.41 -16.88 -0.16
CA TRP A 223 -4.49 -16.10 -1.00
C TRP A 223 -3.05 -16.47 -0.68
N ASN A 224 -2.12 -16.17 -1.60
CA ASN A 224 -0.69 -16.33 -1.34
C ASN A 224 -0.12 -15.08 -0.69
N GLY A 225 0.65 -15.22 0.38
CA GLY A 225 1.30 -14.12 1.08
C GLY A 225 1.57 -14.43 2.56
N LYS A 226 2.20 -13.48 3.24
CA LYS A 226 2.47 -13.57 4.69
C LYS A 226 1.23 -13.15 5.49
N ASN A 227 1.09 -13.70 6.69
CA ASN A 227 0.09 -13.20 7.64
C ASN A 227 0.46 -11.79 8.10
N PRO A 228 -0.51 -10.87 8.21
CA PRO A 228 -0.30 -9.59 8.85
C PRO A 228 -0.06 -9.76 10.35
N GLN A 229 0.68 -8.82 10.98
CA GLN A 229 0.82 -8.77 12.42
C GLN A 229 -0.55 -8.52 13.07
N LYS A 230 -1.02 -9.45 13.91
CA LYS A 230 -2.26 -9.27 14.66
C LYS A 230 -2.08 -8.26 15.78
N ILE A 231 -3.00 -7.29 15.89
CA ILE A 231 -3.06 -6.25 16.93
C ILE A 231 -4.44 -6.28 17.58
N VAL A 232 -4.50 -6.20 18.89
CA VAL A 232 -5.75 -6.10 19.65
C VAL A 232 -5.78 -4.78 20.43
N LEU A 233 -6.81 -3.96 20.14
CA LEU A 233 -7.08 -2.73 20.87
C LEU A 233 -8.00 -3.00 22.06
N SER A 234 -7.50 -2.79 23.28
CA SER A 234 -8.23 -3.07 24.52
C SER A 234 -7.85 -2.12 25.65
N SER A 235 -8.71 -1.19 26.01
CA SER A 235 -8.49 -0.24 27.13
C SER A 235 -8.37 -0.91 28.50
N THR A 236 -8.79 -2.16 28.65
CA THR A 236 -8.75 -2.90 29.93
C THR A 236 -7.56 -3.84 30.06
N TYR A 237 -6.80 -4.06 28.99
CA TYR A 237 -5.62 -4.92 29.04
C TYR A 237 -4.47 -4.19 29.73
N LYS A 238 -4.03 -4.71 30.88
CA LYS A 238 -3.00 -4.04 31.72
C LYS A 238 -1.57 -4.24 31.19
N ASN A 239 -1.31 -5.33 30.47
CA ASN A 239 0.02 -5.64 29.96
C ASN A 239 0.08 -5.28 28.47
N ASN A 240 0.58 -4.09 28.18
CA ASN A 240 0.84 -3.66 26.81
C ASN A 240 2.05 -4.42 26.25
N GLY A 241 1.98 -4.87 25.01
CA GLY A 241 3.07 -5.56 24.33
C GLY A 241 2.64 -6.87 23.67
N PHE A 242 3.62 -7.74 23.43
CA PHE A 242 3.39 -9.03 22.80
C PHE A 242 3.00 -10.10 23.78
N VAL A 243 1.92 -10.81 23.45
CA VAL A 243 1.52 -12.07 24.07
C VAL A 243 1.21 -13.04 22.93
N ASP A 244 1.92 -14.17 22.87
CA ASP A 244 1.74 -15.21 21.84
C ASP A 244 1.65 -14.64 20.41
N GLU A 245 2.62 -13.80 20.01
CA GLU A 245 2.69 -13.14 18.69
C GLU A 245 1.60 -12.07 18.43
N VAL A 246 0.68 -11.82 19.37
CA VAL A 246 -0.33 -10.78 19.28
C VAL A 246 0.15 -9.51 19.99
N LEU A 247 0.06 -8.37 19.32
CA LEU A 247 0.38 -7.07 19.93
C LEU A 247 -0.87 -6.48 20.59
N TYR A 248 -0.82 -6.25 21.90
CA TYR A 248 -1.89 -5.59 22.65
C TYR A 248 -1.55 -4.12 22.88
N VAL A 249 -2.52 -3.24 22.59
CA VAL A 249 -2.44 -1.79 22.81
C VAL A 249 -3.70 -1.29 23.50
N ASN A 250 -3.58 -0.26 24.37
CA ASN A 250 -4.72 0.23 25.16
C ASN A 250 -5.39 1.48 24.57
N SER A 251 -4.75 2.15 23.63
CA SER A 251 -5.27 3.37 22.99
C SER A 251 -4.73 3.54 21.58
N LEU A 252 -5.37 4.40 20.79
CA LEU A 252 -4.91 4.77 19.45
C LEU A 252 -3.56 5.49 19.50
N GLN A 253 -3.33 6.32 20.52
CA GLN A 253 -2.04 6.97 20.73
C GLN A 253 -0.93 5.94 20.93
N GLN A 254 -1.13 5.00 21.85
CA GLN A 254 -0.15 3.95 22.11
C GLN A 254 0.09 3.06 20.89
N LEU A 255 -0.94 2.79 20.08
CA LEU A 255 -0.80 2.08 18.81
C LEU A 255 0.23 2.76 17.91
N ILE A 256 0.08 4.07 17.68
CA ILE A 256 0.98 4.85 16.83
C ILE A 256 2.39 4.91 17.41
N GLU A 257 2.54 5.15 18.72
CA GLU A 257 3.83 5.16 19.41
C GLU A 257 4.54 3.81 19.30
N THR A 258 3.84 2.70 19.53
CA THR A 258 4.40 1.34 19.44
C THR A 258 4.83 1.00 18.01
N ILE A 259 4.02 1.37 17.01
CA ILE A 259 4.39 1.20 15.60
C ILE A 259 5.63 2.04 15.26
N ASN A 260 5.73 3.26 15.78
CA ASN A 260 6.85 4.16 15.50
C ASN A 260 8.16 3.70 16.15
N GLN A 261 8.12 3.13 17.34
CA GLN A 261 9.30 2.53 17.97
C GLN A 261 9.91 1.39 17.16
N ARG A 262 9.13 0.74 16.30
CA ARG A 262 9.57 -0.34 15.39
C ARG A 262 10.13 0.14 14.05
N ASN A 263 10.17 1.44 13.80
CA ASN A 263 10.63 2.01 12.52
C ASN A 263 12.05 1.62 12.12
N ASN A 264 12.91 1.36 13.10
CA ASN A 264 14.31 0.99 12.87
C ASN A 264 14.55 -0.52 12.83
N THR A 265 13.48 -1.33 12.83
CA THR A 265 13.56 -2.79 12.75
C THR A 265 13.21 -3.27 11.34
N GLU A 266 13.57 -4.52 11.02
CA GLU A 266 13.15 -5.17 9.76
C GLU A 266 11.63 -5.41 9.67
N GLN A 267 10.91 -5.26 10.79
CA GLN A 267 9.46 -5.46 10.91
C GLN A 267 8.69 -4.13 10.93
N LYS A 268 9.03 -3.22 10.03
CA LYS A 268 8.28 -1.96 9.87
C LYS A 268 6.82 -2.24 9.52
N ILE A 269 5.90 -1.56 10.22
CA ILE A 269 4.46 -1.55 9.89
C ILE A 269 4.17 -0.27 9.12
N CYS A 270 4.04 -0.37 7.81
CA CYS A 270 3.72 0.75 6.92
C CYS A 270 2.22 0.84 6.63
N SER A 271 1.48 -0.27 6.82
CA SER A 271 0.05 -0.36 6.53
C SER A 271 -0.70 -1.18 7.56
N LEU A 272 -1.91 -0.75 7.90
CA LEU A 272 -2.79 -1.34 8.91
C LEU A 272 -4.21 -1.49 8.36
N ILE A 273 -4.79 -2.69 8.46
CA ILE A 273 -6.23 -2.89 8.29
C ILE A 273 -6.89 -2.90 9.66
N VAL A 274 -7.98 -2.17 9.83
CA VAL A 274 -8.86 -2.25 10.99
C VAL A 274 -10.13 -2.99 10.58
N GLU A 275 -10.32 -4.21 11.07
CA GLU A 275 -11.49 -5.08 10.78
C GLU A 275 -12.40 -5.27 12.01
N GLY A 276 -12.11 -4.63 13.12
CA GLY A 276 -12.78 -4.86 14.40
C GLY A 276 -14.14 -4.17 14.52
N GLY A 277 -14.96 -4.60 15.48
CA GLY A 277 -16.36 -4.21 15.67
C GLY A 277 -16.69 -2.71 15.53
N ALA A 278 -17.97 -2.36 15.43
CA ALA A 278 -18.46 -1.00 15.16
C ALA A 278 -17.79 0.08 16.03
N HIS A 279 -17.65 -0.17 17.33
CA HIS A 279 -17.04 0.79 18.26
C HIS A 279 -15.57 1.08 17.93
N THR A 280 -14.79 0.05 17.62
CA THR A 280 -13.37 0.23 17.25
C THR A 280 -13.25 1.02 15.96
N LEU A 281 -14.00 0.66 14.92
CA LEU A 281 -14.02 1.38 13.64
C LEU A 281 -14.44 2.84 13.84
N GLN A 282 -15.51 3.10 14.64
CA GLN A 282 -15.97 4.44 14.96
C GLN A 282 -14.89 5.27 15.65
N SER A 283 -14.14 4.69 16.61
CA SER A 283 -13.06 5.40 17.31
C SER A 283 -11.94 5.88 16.39
N PHE A 284 -11.62 5.12 15.32
CA PHE A 284 -10.68 5.55 14.29
C PHE A 284 -11.25 6.68 13.42
N ILE A 285 -12.54 6.59 13.07
CA ILE A 285 -13.24 7.64 12.32
C ILE A 285 -13.25 8.95 13.10
N ASP A 286 -13.67 8.91 14.37
CA ASP A 286 -13.77 10.08 15.25
C ASP A 286 -12.42 10.72 15.54
N ALA A 287 -11.36 9.91 15.67
CA ALA A 287 -9.99 10.38 15.81
C ALA A 287 -9.37 10.91 14.51
N GLY A 288 -10.04 10.73 13.38
CA GLY A 288 -9.48 11.06 12.07
C GLY A 288 -8.27 10.20 11.68
N LEU A 289 -8.07 9.05 12.27
CA LEU A 289 -6.95 8.14 12.01
C LEU A 289 -7.34 7.08 10.96
N TRP A 290 -7.48 7.51 9.72
CA TRP A 290 -7.78 6.64 8.58
C TRP A 290 -7.46 7.32 7.26
N ASP A 291 -7.17 6.53 6.22
CA ASP A 291 -6.86 6.98 4.86
C ASP A 291 -7.88 6.47 3.84
N GLU A 292 -8.35 5.23 4.02
CA GLU A 292 -9.40 4.63 3.19
C GLU A 292 -10.45 3.94 4.07
N ILE A 293 -11.69 3.92 3.59
CA ILE A 293 -12.78 3.12 4.16
C ILE A 293 -13.29 2.19 3.05
N ARG A 294 -13.29 0.87 3.30
CA ARG A 294 -13.80 -0.14 2.38
C ARG A 294 -15.00 -0.86 2.99
N ILE A 295 -16.15 -0.72 2.36
CA ILE A 295 -17.41 -1.31 2.80
C ILE A 295 -17.85 -2.36 1.79
N GLU A 296 -18.10 -3.56 2.28
CA GLU A 296 -18.79 -4.61 1.55
C GLU A 296 -20.24 -4.63 2.00
N THR A 297 -21.19 -4.52 1.06
CA THR A 297 -22.63 -4.58 1.33
C THR A 297 -23.23 -5.80 0.63
N ALA A 298 -23.78 -6.73 1.43
CA ALA A 298 -24.53 -7.87 0.92
C ALA A 298 -25.98 -7.47 0.55
N PRO A 299 -26.63 -8.16 -0.42
CA PRO A 299 -27.96 -7.78 -0.91
C PRO A 299 -29.13 -8.20 -0.01
N PHE A 300 -28.87 -8.77 1.16
CA PHE A 300 -29.90 -9.19 2.11
C PHE A 300 -30.00 -8.27 3.32
N THR A 301 -31.12 -8.35 4.05
CA THR A 301 -31.39 -7.60 5.26
C THR A 301 -31.62 -8.55 6.44
N ILE A 302 -31.44 -8.04 7.66
CA ILE A 302 -31.81 -8.71 8.93
C ILE A 302 -32.71 -7.77 9.74
N SER A 303 -33.54 -8.33 10.62
CA SER A 303 -34.51 -7.56 11.41
C SER A 303 -33.85 -6.72 12.51
N ASN A 304 -32.72 -7.18 13.09
CA ASN A 304 -32.01 -6.52 14.17
C ASN A 304 -30.54 -6.94 14.17
N GLY A 305 -29.65 -6.04 14.62
CA GLY A 305 -28.24 -6.31 14.65
C GLY A 305 -27.41 -5.14 15.18
N ILE A 306 -26.09 -5.32 15.17
CA ILE A 306 -25.12 -4.27 15.50
C ILE A 306 -25.02 -3.34 14.28
N ALA A 307 -25.36 -2.07 14.46
CA ALA A 307 -25.26 -1.07 13.39
C ALA A 307 -23.80 -0.86 12.94
N ALA A 308 -23.61 -0.62 11.64
CA ALA A 308 -22.33 -0.22 11.08
C ALA A 308 -21.90 1.16 11.64
N PRO A 309 -20.58 1.49 11.59
CA PRO A 309 -20.09 2.82 11.92
C PRO A 309 -20.71 3.90 11.05
N HIS A 310 -20.82 5.11 11.60
CA HIS A 310 -21.25 6.29 10.84
C HIS A 310 -20.13 6.78 9.94
N LEU A 311 -20.42 6.95 8.66
CA LEU A 311 -19.44 7.51 7.72
C LEU A 311 -19.24 9.01 7.99
N PRO A 312 -18.02 9.53 7.87
CA PRO A 312 -17.77 10.97 7.94
C PRO A 312 -18.34 11.70 6.72
N ASN A 313 -18.62 12.99 6.87
CA ASN A 313 -19.27 13.80 5.82
C ASN A 313 -18.34 14.13 4.63
N ASN A 314 -17.02 14.25 4.86
CA ASN A 314 -16.05 14.72 3.86
C ASN A 314 -15.31 13.53 3.24
N ILE A 315 -16.01 12.74 2.41
CA ILE A 315 -15.47 11.56 1.73
C ILE A 315 -15.91 11.49 0.28
N ASP A 316 -15.02 10.98 -0.56
CA ASP A 316 -15.30 10.65 -1.97
C ASP A 316 -15.28 9.16 -2.23
N ILE A 317 -16.13 8.71 -3.15
CA ILE A 317 -16.07 7.35 -3.68
C ILE A 317 -14.96 7.28 -4.73
N VAL A 318 -13.92 6.51 -4.43
CA VAL A 318 -12.80 6.31 -5.36
C VAL A 318 -12.91 5.01 -6.15
N LYS A 319 -13.69 4.04 -5.65
CA LYS A 319 -13.89 2.76 -6.33
C LYS A 319 -15.22 2.13 -5.93
N LYS A 320 -15.90 1.52 -6.92
CA LYS A 320 -17.08 0.69 -6.70
C LYS A 320 -16.95 -0.59 -7.52
N GLU A 321 -17.13 -1.74 -6.88
CA GLU A 321 -16.99 -3.07 -7.47
C GLU A 321 -18.20 -3.93 -7.10
N PHE A 322 -18.51 -4.92 -7.94
CA PHE A 322 -19.63 -5.85 -7.70
C PHE A 322 -19.17 -7.30 -7.92
N TYR A 323 -19.35 -8.12 -6.89
CA TYR A 323 -19.02 -9.56 -6.88
C TYR A 323 -20.15 -10.36 -6.21
N GLY A 324 -21.42 -10.08 -6.57
CA GLY A 324 -22.60 -10.53 -5.82
C GLY A 324 -22.88 -9.65 -4.60
N ASN A 325 -21.87 -9.18 -3.90
CA ASN A 325 -21.90 -8.09 -2.94
C ASN A 325 -21.29 -6.83 -3.58
N THR A 326 -21.80 -5.67 -3.19
CA THR A 326 -21.21 -4.37 -3.61
C THR A 326 -20.07 -4.01 -2.67
N ILE A 327 -18.91 -3.66 -3.23
CA ILE A 327 -17.78 -3.13 -2.46
C ILE A 327 -17.55 -1.68 -2.86
N VAL A 328 -17.57 -0.77 -1.90
CA VAL A 328 -17.31 0.65 -2.11
C VAL A 328 -16.09 1.05 -1.31
N THR A 329 -15.16 1.75 -1.96
CA THR A 329 -13.98 2.32 -1.30
C THR A 329 -14.08 3.84 -1.31
N TYR A 330 -13.92 4.42 -0.15
CA TYR A 330 -13.96 5.85 0.10
C TYR A 330 -12.59 6.36 0.50
N LYS A 331 -12.32 7.64 0.19
CA LYS A 331 -11.18 8.41 0.69
C LYS A 331 -11.67 9.70 1.32
N ARG A 332 -10.80 10.28 2.15
CA ARG A 332 -10.99 11.63 2.66
C ARG A 332 -10.80 12.63 1.51
N LEU A 333 -11.66 13.68 1.47
CA LEU A 333 -11.50 14.85 0.61
C LEU A 333 -10.32 15.71 1.03
#